data_1b3d684b5c08e32f8309f67d8b6ababa
#
_entry.id   1b3d684b5c08e32f8309f67d8b6ababa
#
_cell.length_a   1.000
_cell.length_b   1.000
_cell.length_c   1.000
_cell.angle_alpha   90.00
_cell.angle_beta   90.00
_cell.angle_gamma   90.00
#
_symmetry.space_group_name_H-M   'P 1'
#
loop_
_entity.id
_entity.type
_entity.pdbx_description
1 polymer ?
#
loop_
_entity_poly.entity_id
_entity_poly.type
_entity_poly.pdbx_seq_one_letter_code
_entity_poly.pdbx_strand_id
1 'polypeptide(L)'
;KKNAKITNRLIQEVVSTIYGNDVNVESIIIAELRLLLFIIESCGVDYCIGLGNVMNRRFTSFDFIADEVSFEDKYHIVIGNPPYVEDFKSGLELSDKYGNIYANILLNAARKLEKNGSIGFIIPLSYVSTPRMKKLREELGDLVPEQYILSYADRPDCLFDSVHQKLCILIGKDRKVEKTVFTGNYQYWYKQERSTLFTDIQMVRNRYENADFIPKLGTQRDIDIYKKITDTRKMQSVYAISRAGTESVFLNRREAFWMKAYREKVDAPEYKVFSFHTSLEADFCYCLINSTLFWWYWISVSDCWHVSKDLNGFMMPLQVDMTGATELANNLRERLEKTKYM
;
A
#
# COMPACT_ATOMS: atom_id res chain seq x y z
N LYS A 1 29.28 -26.55 9.12
CA LYS A 1 28.24 -26.98 8.13
C LYS A 1 28.93 -27.98 7.21
N LYS A 2 28.54 -29.27 7.26
CA LYS A 2 28.98 -30.28 6.27
C LYS A 2 28.40 -29.86 4.92
N ASN A 3 29.23 -29.63 3.90
CA ASN A 3 28.78 -29.44 2.54
C ASN A 3 28.07 -30.72 2.09
N ALA A 4 26.75 -30.73 2.12
CA ALA A 4 25.97 -31.79 1.55
C ALA A 4 26.25 -31.80 0.02
N LYS A 5 26.66 -32.97 -0.51
CA LYS A 5 26.93 -33.10 -1.94
C LYS A 5 25.57 -32.97 -2.67
N ILE A 6 25.45 -32.01 -3.58
CA ILE A 6 24.26 -31.85 -4.42
C ILE A 6 24.09 -33.13 -5.26
N THR A 7 22.88 -33.67 -5.30
CA THR A 7 22.53 -34.85 -6.09
C THR A 7 21.24 -34.59 -6.85
N ASN A 8 21.02 -35.28 -7.97
CA ASN A 8 19.77 -35.20 -8.74
C ASN A 8 18.55 -35.47 -7.85
N ARG A 9 18.65 -36.44 -6.95
CA ARG A 9 17.59 -36.78 -6.00
C ARG A 9 17.26 -35.59 -5.10
N LEU A 10 18.26 -34.89 -4.56
CA LEU A 10 18.04 -33.73 -3.72
C LEU A 10 17.36 -32.61 -4.48
N ILE A 11 17.78 -32.35 -5.74
CA ILE A 11 17.13 -31.34 -6.58
C ILE A 11 15.68 -31.73 -6.88
N GLN A 12 15.40 -32.97 -7.20
CA GLN A 12 14.03 -33.46 -7.40
C GLN A 12 13.16 -33.32 -6.13
N GLU A 13 13.71 -33.65 -4.96
CA GLU A 13 13.05 -33.47 -3.67
C GLU A 13 12.73 -31.99 -3.43
N VAL A 14 13.65 -31.04 -3.67
CA VAL A 14 13.42 -29.60 -3.53
C VAL A 14 12.37 -29.13 -4.53
N VAL A 15 12.48 -29.49 -5.81
CA VAL A 15 11.51 -29.04 -6.84
C VAL A 15 10.11 -29.61 -6.55
N SER A 16 10.01 -30.80 -5.97
CA SER A 16 8.72 -31.40 -5.60
C SER A 16 7.97 -30.63 -4.49
N THR A 17 8.66 -29.72 -3.77
CA THR A 17 8.04 -28.85 -2.77
C THR A 17 7.58 -27.49 -3.34
N ILE A 18 7.87 -27.22 -4.61
CA ILE A 18 7.51 -25.97 -5.29
C ILE A 18 6.24 -26.20 -6.12
N TYR A 19 5.25 -25.33 -5.90
CA TYR A 19 3.99 -25.34 -6.63
C TYR A 19 3.83 -24.02 -7.37
N GLY A 20 3.26 -24.08 -8.57
CA GLY A 20 2.96 -22.91 -9.37
C GLY A 20 1.54 -22.98 -9.91
N ASN A 21 0.84 -21.85 -9.91
CA ASN A 21 -0.44 -21.70 -10.57
C ASN A 21 -0.56 -20.36 -11.28
N ASP A 22 -1.07 -20.38 -12.48
CA ASP A 22 -1.50 -19.21 -13.24
C ASP A 22 -2.68 -19.61 -14.12
N VAL A 23 -3.62 -18.69 -14.37
CA VAL A 23 -4.74 -18.94 -15.29
C VAL A 23 -4.25 -19.10 -16.74
N ASN A 24 -3.10 -18.52 -17.06
CA ASN A 24 -2.49 -18.61 -18.39
C ASN A 24 -1.46 -19.74 -18.45
N VAL A 25 -1.73 -20.73 -19.29
CA VAL A 25 -0.85 -21.89 -19.52
C VAL A 25 0.55 -21.45 -19.99
N GLU A 26 0.66 -20.41 -20.81
CA GLU A 26 1.95 -19.90 -21.29
C GLU A 26 2.81 -19.36 -20.13
N SER A 27 2.20 -18.71 -19.15
CA SER A 27 2.88 -18.27 -17.92
C SER A 27 3.46 -19.45 -17.15
N ILE A 28 2.74 -20.56 -17.07
CA ILE A 28 3.20 -21.79 -16.43
C ILE A 28 4.43 -22.35 -17.16
N ILE A 29 4.38 -22.46 -18.49
CA ILE A 29 5.51 -22.93 -19.31
C ILE A 29 6.75 -22.05 -19.08
N ILE A 30 6.56 -20.74 -19.07
CA ILE A 30 7.66 -19.79 -18.82
C ILE A 30 8.23 -19.96 -17.41
N ALA A 31 7.39 -20.18 -16.39
CA ALA A 31 7.83 -20.42 -15.01
C ALA A 31 8.66 -21.71 -14.90
N GLU A 32 8.21 -22.79 -15.53
CA GLU A 32 8.95 -24.05 -15.60
C GLU A 32 10.30 -23.89 -16.28
N LEU A 33 10.34 -23.22 -17.45
CA LEU A 33 11.58 -22.95 -18.18
C LEU A 33 12.56 -22.13 -17.35
N ARG A 34 12.08 -21.10 -16.66
CA ARG A 34 12.92 -20.28 -15.78
C ARG A 34 13.50 -21.07 -14.62
N LEU A 35 12.72 -21.97 -14.03
CA LEU A 35 13.19 -22.84 -12.96
C LEU A 35 14.27 -23.81 -13.47
N LEU A 36 14.07 -24.39 -14.65
CA LEU A 36 15.06 -25.26 -15.29
C LEU A 36 16.36 -24.49 -15.59
N LEU A 37 16.28 -23.30 -16.19
CA LEU A 37 17.44 -22.46 -16.46
C LEU A 37 18.19 -22.10 -15.20
N PHE A 38 17.49 -21.76 -14.12
CA PHE A 38 18.10 -21.48 -12.82
C PHE A 38 18.87 -22.70 -12.27
N ILE A 39 18.30 -23.90 -12.42
CA ILE A 39 18.96 -25.14 -11.98
C ILE A 39 20.20 -25.42 -12.84
N ILE A 40 20.09 -25.24 -14.15
CA ILE A 40 21.23 -25.41 -15.08
C ILE A 40 22.37 -24.46 -14.71
N GLU A 41 22.06 -23.20 -14.48
CA GLU A 41 23.03 -22.18 -14.12
C GLU A 41 23.69 -22.45 -12.76
N SER A 42 22.90 -22.89 -11.79
CA SER A 42 23.36 -23.09 -10.42
C SER A 42 24.06 -24.43 -10.17
N CYS A 43 23.64 -25.49 -10.85
CA CYS A 43 24.04 -26.87 -10.57
C CYS A 43 24.60 -27.61 -11.78
N GLY A 44 24.16 -27.29 -12.98
CA GLY A 44 24.52 -27.97 -14.23
C GLY A 44 23.35 -28.71 -14.89
N VAL A 45 23.46 -28.96 -16.19
CA VAL A 45 22.38 -29.56 -17.00
C VAL A 45 21.98 -30.97 -16.57
N ASP A 46 22.93 -31.74 -16.07
CA ASP A 46 22.67 -33.11 -15.62
C ASP A 46 21.67 -33.21 -14.47
N TYR A 47 21.51 -32.13 -13.73
CA TYR A 47 20.56 -32.04 -12.60
C TYR A 47 19.12 -31.80 -13.05
N CYS A 48 18.87 -31.55 -14.32
CA CYS A 48 17.52 -31.37 -14.88
C CYS A 48 16.86 -32.69 -15.30
N ILE A 49 17.59 -33.77 -15.27
CA ILE A 49 17.07 -35.11 -15.72
C ILE A 49 15.88 -35.54 -14.83
N GLY A 50 14.75 -35.78 -15.46
CA GLY A 50 13.52 -36.22 -14.77
C GLY A 50 12.69 -35.12 -14.12
N LEU A 51 13.14 -33.86 -14.10
CA LEU A 51 12.40 -32.75 -13.48
C LEU A 51 11.09 -32.45 -14.20
N GLY A 52 10.99 -32.59 -15.50
CA GLY A 52 9.74 -32.38 -16.25
C GLY A 52 8.55 -33.12 -15.65
N ASN A 53 8.73 -34.39 -15.29
CA ASN A 53 7.67 -35.20 -14.68
C ASN A 53 7.30 -34.72 -13.26
N VAL A 54 8.22 -34.13 -12.53
CA VAL A 54 7.97 -33.53 -11.20
C VAL A 54 7.18 -32.24 -11.36
N MET A 55 7.61 -31.37 -12.28
CA MET A 55 7.03 -30.06 -12.51
C MET A 55 5.61 -30.15 -13.06
N ASN A 56 5.35 -31.01 -14.05
CA ASN A 56 4.01 -31.24 -14.61
C ASN A 56 2.93 -31.62 -13.57
N ARG A 57 3.32 -32.10 -12.41
CA ARG A 57 2.40 -32.44 -11.32
C ARG A 57 2.21 -31.30 -10.33
N ARG A 58 3.08 -30.30 -10.37
CA ARG A 58 3.16 -29.21 -9.39
C ARG A 58 2.83 -27.84 -9.97
N PHE A 59 2.96 -27.70 -11.28
CA PHE A 59 2.64 -26.47 -12.00
C PHE A 59 1.32 -26.70 -12.74
N THR A 60 0.32 -25.91 -12.40
CA THR A 60 -1.06 -26.12 -12.85
C THR A 60 -1.65 -24.82 -13.39
N SER A 61 -2.63 -24.95 -14.28
CA SER A 61 -3.35 -23.80 -14.81
C SER A 61 -4.83 -23.94 -14.46
N PHE A 62 -5.31 -23.04 -13.58
CA PHE A 62 -6.73 -22.95 -13.22
C PHE A 62 -7.02 -21.57 -12.62
N ASP A 63 -8.31 -21.20 -12.59
CA ASP A 63 -8.75 -19.96 -11.95
C ASP A 63 -8.75 -20.10 -10.42
N PHE A 64 -7.84 -19.41 -9.76
CA PHE A 64 -7.67 -19.46 -8.32
C PHE A 64 -8.83 -18.83 -7.53
N ILE A 65 -9.75 -18.13 -8.20
CA ILE A 65 -10.93 -17.50 -7.60
C ILE A 65 -12.18 -18.32 -7.86
N ALA A 66 -12.42 -18.69 -9.13
CA ALA A 66 -13.66 -19.31 -9.57
C ALA A 66 -13.68 -20.82 -9.34
N ASP A 67 -12.52 -21.46 -9.45
CA ASP A 67 -12.43 -22.88 -9.24
C ASP A 67 -12.36 -23.16 -7.74
N GLU A 68 -13.47 -23.63 -7.16
CA GLU A 68 -13.51 -24.25 -5.82
C GLU A 68 -12.64 -25.51 -5.75
N VAL A 69 -11.78 -25.69 -6.75
CA VAL A 69 -10.91 -26.87 -6.84
C VAL A 69 -10.20 -26.99 -5.51
N SER A 70 -10.56 -28.02 -4.85
CA SER A 70 -9.98 -28.58 -3.67
C SER A 70 -8.46 -28.67 -3.80
N PHE A 71 -7.78 -27.53 -3.59
CA PHE A 71 -6.43 -27.63 -3.07
C PHE A 71 -6.58 -28.23 -1.69
N GLU A 72 -6.59 -29.53 -1.61
CA GLU A 72 -6.43 -30.23 -0.34
C GLU A 72 -5.08 -29.90 0.27
N ASP A 73 -4.12 -29.56 -0.60
CA ASP A 73 -2.75 -29.21 -0.20
C ASP A 73 -2.74 -27.87 0.54
N LYS A 74 -2.05 -27.87 1.65
CA LYS A 74 -1.68 -26.71 2.43
C LYS A 74 -0.21 -26.35 2.20
N TYR A 75 0.12 -25.08 2.33
CA TYR A 75 1.44 -24.57 2.01
C TYR A 75 2.06 -23.85 3.19
N HIS A 76 3.36 -24.01 3.40
CA HIS A 76 4.10 -23.26 4.41
C HIS A 76 4.30 -21.80 3.98
N ILE A 77 4.47 -21.56 2.69
CA ILE A 77 4.68 -20.22 2.12
C ILE A 77 3.86 -20.12 0.83
N VAL A 78 3.07 -19.06 0.73
CA VAL A 78 2.37 -18.66 -0.49
C VAL A 78 2.81 -17.26 -0.87
N ILE A 79 3.33 -17.09 -2.08
CA ILE A 79 3.74 -15.78 -2.61
C ILE A 79 3.02 -15.49 -3.92
N GLY A 80 2.75 -14.21 -4.19
CA GLY A 80 2.07 -13.84 -5.42
C GLY A 80 2.10 -12.36 -5.74
N ASN A 81 1.83 -12.10 -7.02
CA ASN A 81 1.51 -10.80 -7.56
C ASN A 81 0.18 -10.94 -8.33
N PRO A 82 -0.97 -10.82 -7.66
CA PRO A 82 -2.26 -11.06 -8.27
C PRO A 82 -2.63 -9.95 -9.27
N PRO A 83 -3.55 -10.18 -10.20
CA PRO A 83 -4.04 -9.14 -11.10
C PRO A 83 -4.78 -8.03 -10.34
N TYR A 84 -4.56 -6.76 -10.72
CA TYR A 84 -5.16 -5.57 -10.09
C TYR A 84 -6.39 -5.10 -10.87
N VAL A 85 -7.36 -5.98 -11.02
CA VAL A 85 -8.59 -5.74 -11.79
C VAL A 85 -9.75 -5.46 -10.84
N GLU A 86 -10.53 -4.43 -11.14
CA GLU A 86 -11.76 -4.12 -10.38
C GLU A 86 -12.80 -5.23 -10.60
N ASP A 87 -13.54 -5.59 -9.54
CA ASP A 87 -14.50 -6.71 -9.54
C ASP A 87 -15.45 -6.64 -10.74
N PHE A 88 -15.99 -5.46 -11.04
CA PHE A 88 -16.95 -5.28 -12.14
C PHE A 88 -16.34 -5.38 -13.55
N LYS A 89 -15.00 -5.32 -13.65
CA LYS A 89 -14.25 -5.48 -14.91
C LYS A 89 -13.71 -6.89 -15.09
N SER A 90 -13.72 -7.71 -14.06
CA SER A 90 -13.14 -9.05 -14.09
C SER A 90 -13.98 -10.05 -14.91
N GLY A 91 -15.30 -9.81 -15.04
CA GLY A 91 -16.23 -10.75 -15.62
C GLY A 91 -16.51 -11.98 -14.75
N LEU A 92 -15.97 -12.03 -13.51
CA LEU A 92 -16.15 -13.14 -12.59
C LEU A 92 -17.42 -12.97 -11.74
N GLU A 93 -18.12 -14.05 -11.50
CA GLU A 93 -19.18 -14.14 -10.49
C GLU A 93 -18.56 -14.35 -9.12
N LEU A 94 -18.35 -13.27 -8.38
CA LEU A 94 -17.73 -13.31 -7.06
C LEU A 94 -18.78 -13.40 -5.96
N SER A 95 -18.62 -14.37 -5.06
CA SER A 95 -19.45 -14.48 -3.84
C SER A 95 -19.25 -13.28 -2.90
N ASP A 96 -18.01 -12.84 -2.76
CA ASP A 96 -17.62 -11.68 -1.97
C ASP A 96 -16.96 -10.60 -2.83
N LYS A 97 -17.47 -9.36 -2.73
CA LYS A 97 -16.99 -8.21 -3.50
C LYS A 97 -16.24 -7.23 -2.59
N TYR A 98 -14.96 -7.05 -2.86
CA TYR A 98 -14.08 -6.11 -2.16
C TYR A 98 -13.73 -4.88 -3.02
N GLY A 99 -14.17 -4.87 -4.28
CA GLY A 99 -13.88 -3.83 -5.25
C GLY A 99 -12.64 -4.08 -6.12
N ASN A 100 -11.90 -5.18 -5.85
CA ASN A 100 -10.79 -5.61 -6.70
C ASN A 100 -10.48 -7.09 -6.43
N ILE A 101 -10.28 -7.88 -7.50
CA ILE A 101 -10.13 -9.34 -7.43
C ILE A 101 -8.88 -9.81 -6.67
N TYR A 102 -7.84 -8.98 -6.52
CA TYR A 102 -6.68 -9.36 -5.72
C TYR A 102 -7.06 -9.74 -4.28
N ALA A 103 -8.16 -9.17 -3.77
CA ALA A 103 -8.64 -9.45 -2.41
C ALA A 103 -9.09 -10.90 -2.24
N ASN A 104 -9.82 -11.43 -3.23
CA ASN A 104 -10.26 -12.83 -3.23
C ASN A 104 -9.06 -13.78 -3.32
N ILE A 105 -8.09 -13.47 -4.20
CA ILE A 105 -6.85 -14.26 -4.33
C ILE A 105 -6.07 -14.27 -3.01
N LEU A 106 -5.94 -13.11 -2.36
CA LEU A 106 -5.20 -12.96 -1.10
C LEU A 106 -5.85 -13.78 0.03
N LEU A 107 -7.18 -13.75 0.15
CA LEU A 107 -7.92 -14.55 1.14
C LEU A 107 -7.81 -16.06 0.85
N ASN A 108 -7.96 -16.45 -0.41
CA ASN A 108 -7.82 -17.85 -0.80
C ASN A 108 -6.41 -18.37 -0.51
N ALA A 109 -5.37 -17.56 -0.80
CA ALA A 109 -4.00 -17.89 -0.46
C ALA A 109 -3.79 -18.05 1.07
N ALA A 110 -4.36 -17.14 1.87
CA ALA A 110 -4.27 -17.23 3.33
C ALA A 110 -4.99 -18.47 3.89
N ARG A 111 -6.14 -18.84 3.31
CA ARG A 111 -6.87 -20.08 3.68
C ARG A 111 -6.12 -21.38 3.35
N LYS A 112 -5.16 -21.30 2.42
CA LYS A 112 -4.31 -22.44 2.00
C LYS A 112 -3.01 -22.56 2.79
N LEU A 113 -2.81 -21.76 3.84
CA LEU A 113 -1.64 -21.89 4.68
C LEU A 113 -1.70 -23.12 5.60
N GLU A 114 -0.55 -23.76 5.75
CA GLU A 114 -0.26 -24.62 6.88
C GLU A 114 -0.20 -23.81 8.17
N LYS A 115 -0.38 -24.46 9.30
CA LYS A 115 -0.22 -23.83 10.59
C LYS A 115 1.19 -23.22 10.73
N ASN A 116 1.25 -21.97 11.16
CA ASN A 116 2.43 -21.12 11.19
C ASN A 116 3.01 -20.78 9.80
N GLY A 117 2.25 -20.97 8.75
CA GLY A 117 2.63 -20.59 7.40
C GLY A 117 2.67 -19.07 7.19
N SER A 118 3.14 -18.66 6.05
CA SER A 118 3.29 -17.25 5.70
C SER A 118 2.82 -16.95 4.27
N ILE A 119 2.22 -15.79 4.09
CA ILE A 119 1.95 -15.22 2.76
C ILE A 119 2.90 -14.06 2.48
N GLY A 120 3.20 -13.84 1.19
CA GLY A 120 3.96 -12.69 0.71
C GLY A 120 3.37 -12.19 -0.61
N PHE A 121 2.79 -10.98 -0.62
CA PHE A 121 2.11 -10.45 -1.78
C PHE A 121 2.50 -9.02 -2.09
N ILE A 122 2.59 -8.70 -3.38
CA ILE A 122 2.64 -7.32 -3.86
C ILE A 122 1.24 -6.98 -4.33
N ILE A 123 0.63 -5.96 -3.72
CA ILE A 123 -0.78 -5.61 -3.94
C ILE A 123 -0.94 -4.09 -4.02
N PRO A 124 -2.06 -3.58 -4.59
CA PRO A 124 -2.31 -2.15 -4.64
C PRO A 124 -2.35 -1.48 -3.26
N LEU A 125 -1.87 -0.23 -3.19
CA LEU A 125 -1.90 0.60 -1.98
C LEU A 125 -3.31 0.74 -1.39
N SER A 126 -4.36 0.49 -2.17
CA SER A 126 -5.75 0.49 -1.71
C SER A 126 -6.00 -0.42 -0.53
N TYR A 127 -5.22 -1.49 -0.36
CA TYR A 127 -5.30 -2.37 0.81
C TYR A 127 -5.19 -1.60 2.13
N VAL A 128 -4.25 -0.67 2.22
CA VAL A 128 -4.04 0.13 3.44
C VAL A 128 -4.80 1.46 3.45
N SER A 129 -5.16 2.01 2.28
CA SER A 129 -5.57 3.41 2.16
C SER A 129 -7.07 3.62 1.88
N THR A 130 -7.86 2.57 1.66
CA THR A 130 -9.27 2.76 1.28
C THR A 130 -10.25 2.07 2.24
N PRO A 131 -11.37 2.75 2.60
CA PRO A 131 -12.41 2.17 3.45
C PRO A 131 -13.04 0.90 2.87
N ARG A 132 -13.17 0.79 1.54
CA ARG A 132 -13.76 -0.39 0.89
C ARG A 132 -13.01 -1.69 1.21
N MET A 133 -11.71 -1.60 1.56
CA MET A 133 -10.88 -2.75 1.92
C MET A 133 -10.98 -3.14 3.41
N LYS A 134 -11.85 -2.49 4.19
CA LYS A 134 -12.02 -2.77 5.61
C LYS A 134 -12.37 -4.24 5.86
N LYS A 135 -13.39 -4.76 5.17
CA LYS A 135 -13.82 -6.17 5.28
C LYS A 135 -12.66 -7.13 4.98
N LEU A 136 -11.91 -6.87 3.91
CA LEU A 136 -10.72 -7.66 3.57
C LEU A 136 -9.67 -7.65 4.70
N ARG A 137 -9.37 -6.47 5.28
CA ARG A 137 -8.39 -6.36 6.37
C ARG A 137 -8.81 -7.11 7.62
N GLU A 138 -10.11 -7.09 7.94
CA GLU A 138 -10.69 -7.81 9.09
C GLU A 138 -10.57 -9.33 8.89
N GLU A 139 -11.03 -9.84 7.75
CA GLU A 139 -10.99 -11.27 7.44
C GLU A 139 -9.56 -11.80 7.29
N LEU A 140 -8.69 -11.05 6.59
CA LEU A 140 -7.29 -11.43 6.46
C LEU A 140 -6.56 -11.40 7.81
N GLY A 141 -6.90 -10.45 8.68
CA GLY A 141 -6.36 -10.38 10.04
C GLY A 141 -6.75 -11.56 10.93
N ASP A 142 -7.87 -12.23 10.63
CA ASP A 142 -8.25 -13.47 11.33
C ASP A 142 -7.43 -14.69 10.85
N LEU A 143 -7.05 -14.70 9.57
CA LEU A 143 -6.28 -15.78 8.95
C LEU A 143 -4.76 -15.62 9.19
N VAL A 144 -4.26 -14.38 9.08
CA VAL A 144 -2.84 -14.04 9.27
C VAL A 144 -2.72 -12.85 10.22
N PRO A 145 -2.82 -13.09 11.53
CA PRO A 145 -2.91 -12.02 12.54
C PRO A 145 -1.64 -11.18 12.69
N GLU A 146 -0.48 -11.66 12.27
CA GLU A 146 0.77 -10.90 12.25
C GLU A 146 1.07 -10.44 10.84
N GLN A 147 1.03 -9.12 10.59
CA GLN A 147 1.23 -8.54 9.26
C GLN A 147 2.36 -7.51 9.26
N TYR A 148 3.15 -7.52 8.18
CA TYR A 148 4.21 -6.55 7.88
C TYR A 148 3.91 -5.91 6.54
N ILE A 149 3.82 -4.57 6.51
CA ILE A 149 3.35 -3.83 5.35
C ILE A 149 4.31 -2.70 5.01
N LEU A 150 4.87 -2.75 3.80
CA LEU A 150 5.68 -1.69 3.22
C LEU A 150 4.91 -1.05 2.08
N SER A 151 4.95 0.27 1.97
CA SER A 151 4.18 1.05 1.00
C SER A 151 5.09 1.86 0.10
N TYR A 152 4.93 1.74 -1.21
CA TYR A 152 5.81 2.33 -2.22
C TYR A 152 5.05 3.24 -3.18
N ALA A 153 5.66 4.38 -3.48
CA ALA A 153 5.24 5.29 -4.52
C ALA A 153 5.43 4.67 -5.92
N ASP A 154 4.70 5.22 -6.88
CA ASP A 154 4.85 4.92 -8.30
C ASP A 154 5.69 5.98 -9.04
N ARG A 155 6.18 6.98 -8.31
CA ARG A 155 7.02 8.08 -8.80
C ARG A 155 7.93 8.56 -7.67
N PRO A 156 9.18 8.97 -7.94
CA PRO A 156 9.82 9.11 -9.28
C PRO A 156 10.05 7.79 -10.04
N ASP A 157 10.17 6.63 -9.34
CA ASP A 157 10.26 5.31 -9.96
C ASP A 157 9.18 4.36 -9.41
N CYS A 158 8.96 3.22 -10.08
CA CYS A 158 7.92 2.25 -9.77
C CYS A 158 8.50 0.84 -9.57
N LEU A 159 7.84 0.01 -8.75
CA LEU A 159 8.34 -1.34 -8.42
C LEU A 159 8.43 -2.26 -9.64
N PHE A 160 7.52 -2.11 -10.59
CA PHE A 160 7.55 -2.83 -11.87
C PHE A 160 7.83 -1.84 -13.00
N ASP A 161 8.74 -2.17 -13.88
CA ASP A 161 9.14 -1.30 -14.98
C ASP A 161 7.92 -0.86 -15.81
N SER A 162 7.80 0.46 -15.98
CA SER A 162 6.71 1.11 -16.73
C SER A 162 5.29 0.93 -16.17
N VAL A 163 5.13 0.39 -14.96
CA VAL A 163 3.83 0.23 -14.30
C VAL A 163 3.66 1.26 -13.20
N HIS A 164 3.01 2.37 -13.51
CA HIS A 164 2.73 3.45 -12.57
C HIS A 164 1.54 3.08 -11.65
N GLN A 165 1.82 2.23 -10.70
CA GLN A 165 0.88 1.77 -9.68
C GLN A 165 1.51 1.90 -8.29
N LYS A 166 0.82 2.57 -7.37
CA LYS A 166 1.19 2.60 -5.96
C LYS A 166 0.90 1.25 -5.32
N LEU A 167 1.90 0.67 -4.71
CA LEU A 167 1.86 -0.70 -4.24
C LEU A 167 2.24 -0.81 -2.78
N CYS A 168 1.78 -1.88 -2.14
CA CYS A 168 2.34 -2.36 -0.89
C CYS A 168 2.83 -3.80 -1.03
N ILE A 169 3.89 -4.09 -0.28
CA ILE A 169 4.37 -5.45 -0.03
C ILE A 169 3.79 -5.86 1.31
N LEU A 170 2.98 -6.91 1.29
CA LEU A 170 2.36 -7.50 2.47
C LEU A 170 3.00 -8.85 2.76
N ILE A 171 3.52 -9.02 3.96
CA ILE A 171 3.90 -10.32 4.52
C ILE A 171 2.96 -10.60 5.68
N GLY A 172 2.20 -11.69 5.60
CA GLY A 172 1.31 -12.14 6.66
C GLY A 172 1.77 -13.48 7.23
N LYS A 173 1.59 -13.68 8.54
CA LYS A 173 1.95 -14.93 9.21
C LYS A 173 0.78 -15.47 10.02
N ASP A 174 0.46 -16.74 9.82
CA ASP A 174 -0.45 -17.48 10.69
C ASP A 174 0.25 -17.81 12.00
N ARG A 175 0.07 -16.98 13.01
CA ARG A 175 0.56 -17.19 14.36
C ARG A 175 -0.55 -17.00 15.39
N LYS A 176 -0.52 -17.78 16.45
CA LYS A 176 -1.45 -17.60 17.58
C LYS A 176 -1.02 -16.40 18.44
N VAL A 177 -1.19 -15.20 17.89
CA VAL A 177 -0.90 -13.93 18.56
C VAL A 177 -2.09 -12.99 18.39
N GLU A 178 -2.17 -11.97 19.25
CA GLU A 178 -3.07 -10.84 19.03
C GLU A 178 -2.82 -10.21 17.64
N LYS A 179 -3.88 -9.81 16.94
CA LYS A 179 -3.75 -9.12 15.65
C LYS A 179 -2.75 -7.96 15.77
N THR A 180 -1.69 -8.06 15.03
CA THR A 180 -0.57 -7.11 15.08
C THR A 180 -0.14 -6.74 13.67
N VAL A 181 -0.08 -5.44 13.41
CA VAL A 181 0.37 -4.90 12.13
C VAL A 181 1.64 -4.08 12.35
N PHE A 182 2.67 -4.37 11.58
CA PHE A 182 3.88 -3.58 11.48
C PHE A 182 3.87 -2.82 10.17
N THR A 183 4.12 -1.53 10.21
CA THR A 183 4.15 -0.68 9.02
C THR A 183 5.46 0.06 8.87
N GLY A 184 5.87 0.31 7.64
CA GLY A 184 6.89 1.29 7.28
C GLY A 184 6.27 2.59 6.78
N ASN A 185 7.09 3.63 6.65
CA ASN A 185 6.69 4.88 6.01
C ASN A 185 6.40 4.67 4.52
N TYR A 186 5.60 5.56 3.94
CA TYR A 186 5.40 5.61 2.51
C TYR A 186 6.70 6.01 1.80
N GLN A 187 7.22 5.14 0.92
CA GLN A 187 8.53 5.28 0.29
C GLN A 187 8.44 5.94 -1.08
N TYR A 188 9.03 7.15 -1.19
CA TYR A 188 9.43 7.73 -2.47
C TYR A 188 10.86 7.31 -2.74
N TRP A 189 11.16 6.89 -3.96
CA TRP A 189 12.48 6.40 -4.31
C TRP A 189 12.82 6.65 -5.78
N TYR A 190 14.13 6.71 -6.07
CA TYR A 190 14.66 6.93 -7.39
C TYR A 190 15.25 5.64 -7.95
N LYS A 191 15.35 5.53 -9.29
CA LYS A 191 15.87 4.34 -9.98
C LYS A 191 17.23 3.88 -9.46
N GLN A 192 18.09 4.82 -9.08
CA GLN A 192 19.43 4.56 -8.53
C GLN A 192 19.39 3.84 -7.17
N GLU A 193 18.30 4.00 -6.42
CA GLU A 193 18.12 3.40 -5.09
C GLU A 193 17.54 1.99 -5.14
N ARG A 194 17.19 1.47 -6.33
CA ARG A 194 16.56 0.15 -6.50
C ARG A 194 17.33 -0.99 -5.84
N SER A 195 18.67 -1.00 -5.92
CA SER A 195 19.51 -2.05 -5.35
C SER A 195 19.51 -2.07 -3.81
N THR A 196 19.19 -0.94 -3.18
CA THR A 196 19.17 -0.77 -1.72
C THR A 196 17.76 -0.58 -1.16
N LEU A 197 16.73 -0.61 -2.01
CA LEU A 197 15.34 -0.32 -1.64
C LEU A 197 14.81 -1.20 -0.50
N PHE A 198 15.33 -2.41 -0.36
CA PHE A 198 14.92 -3.38 0.65
C PHE A 198 15.98 -3.61 1.73
N THR A 199 17.00 -2.76 1.81
CA THR A 199 17.97 -2.76 2.90
C THR A 199 17.55 -1.76 3.98
N ASP A 200 17.92 -2.03 5.22
CA ASP A 200 17.68 -1.14 6.39
C ASP A 200 16.21 -0.70 6.56
N ILE A 201 15.29 -1.61 6.29
CA ILE A 201 13.85 -1.37 6.41
C ILE A 201 13.50 -1.08 7.87
N GLN A 202 12.94 0.11 8.12
CA GLN A 202 12.39 0.49 9.41
C GLN A 202 10.89 0.22 9.44
N MET A 203 10.45 -0.49 10.47
CA MET A 203 9.04 -0.78 10.71
C MET A 203 8.72 -0.62 12.19
N VAL A 204 7.49 -0.21 12.48
CA VAL A 204 7.00 -0.06 13.84
C VAL A 204 5.69 -0.81 14.02
N ARG A 205 5.44 -1.35 15.22
CA ARG A 205 4.15 -1.91 15.59
C ARG A 205 3.10 -0.81 15.57
N ASN A 206 2.20 -0.88 14.59
CA ASN A 206 1.17 0.11 14.37
C ASN A 206 -0.14 -0.33 15.05
N ARG A 207 -0.54 0.40 16.08
CA ARG A 207 -1.85 0.24 16.74
C ARG A 207 -2.77 1.33 16.20
N TYR A 208 -3.44 1.06 15.09
CA TYR A 208 -4.41 1.98 14.51
C TYR A 208 -5.83 1.67 15.05
N GLU A 209 -6.53 2.72 15.45
CA GLU A 209 -7.90 2.62 15.95
C GLU A 209 -8.94 2.75 14.83
N ASN A 210 -8.54 3.36 13.71
CA ASN A 210 -9.41 3.58 12.55
C ASN A 210 -9.37 2.38 11.62
N ALA A 211 -10.50 1.68 11.51
CA ALA A 211 -10.62 0.53 10.62
C ALA A 211 -10.74 0.90 9.12
N ASP A 212 -10.90 2.18 8.76
CA ASP A 212 -11.05 2.61 7.37
C ASP A 212 -9.74 2.61 6.60
N PHE A 213 -8.59 2.70 7.29
CA PHE A 213 -7.26 2.62 6.69
C PHE A 213 -6.22 2.18 7.72
N ILE A 214 -5.05 1.74 7.25
CA ILE A 214 -3.86 1.47 8.05
C ILE A 214 -2.86 2.60 7.80
N PRO A 215 -2.55 3.47 8.79
CA PRO A 215 -1.58 4.54 8.61
C PRO A 215 -0.18 3.98 8.28
N LYS A 216 0.48 4.59 7.30
CA LYS A 216 1.84 4.25 6.87
C LYS A 216 2.86 4.96 7.76
N LEU A 217 3.19 4.37 8.90
CA LEU A 217 4.09 4.91 9.93
C LEU A 217 5.28 3.97 10.11
N GLY A 218 6.50 4.50 10.14
CA GLY A 218 7.73 3.70 10.18
C GLY A 218 8.47 3.75 11.51
N THR A 219 8.18 4.73 12.36
CA THR A 219 8.87 4.94 13.64
C THR A 219 7.90 5.21 14.79
N GLN A 220 8.38 5.03 16.03
CA GLN A 220 7.60 5.41 17.21
C GLN A 220 7.27 6.90 17.22
N ARG A 221 8.18 7.74 16.74
CA ARG A 221 7.96 9.20 16.62
C ARG A 221 6.79 9.51 15.68
N ASP A 222 6.67 8.79 14.57
CA ASP A 222 5.54 8.93 13.64
C ASP A 222 4.22 8.60 14.33
N ILE A 223 4.19 7.52 15.11
CA ILE A 223 3.01 7.13 15.91
C ILE A 223 2.62 8.23 16.90
N ASP A 224 3.60 8.80 17.60
CA ASP A 224 3.35 9.84 18.61
C ASP A 224 2.85 11.14 17.99
N ILE A 225 3.38 11.53 16.83
CA ILE A 225 2.89 12.68 16.05
C ILE A 225 1.48 12.38 15.53
N TYR A 226 1.26 11.21 14.93
CA TYR A 226 -0.02 10.79 14.39
C TYR A 226 -1.13 10.85 15.46
N LYS A 227 -0.88 10.29 16.64
CA LYS A 227 -1.81 10.32 17.76
C LYS A 227 -2.17 11.75 18.20
N LYS A 228 -1.21 12.65 18.22
CA LYS A 228 -1.47 14.07 18.55
C LYS A 228 -2.36 14.75 17.52
N ILE A 229 -2.14 14.46 16.23
CA ILE A 229 -2.91 15.07 15.14
C ILE A 229 -4.32 14.49 15.04
N THR A 230 -4.52 13.23 15.44
CA THR A 230 -5.81 12.52 15.31
C THR A 230 -6.61 12.47 16.61
N ASP A 231 -6.10 13.03 17.69
CA ASP A 231 -6.83 13.09 18.98
C ASP A 231 -8.08 13.96 18.86
N THR A 232 -9.24 13.36 19.01
CA THR A 232 -10.53 14.06 18.93
C THR A 232 -10.93 14.77 20.22
N ARG A 233 -10.19 14.54 21.31
CA ARG A 233 -10.50 15.13 22.63
C ARG A 233 -10.10 16.61 22.65
N LYS A 234 -11.10 17.51 22.86
CA LYS A 234 -10.90 18.97 22.86
C LYS A 234 -10.23 19.51 21.59
N MET A 235 -10.50 18.85 20.45
CA MET A 235 -9.97 19.23 19.15
C MET A 235 -11.08 19.29 18.12
N GLN A 236 -10.83 19.98 17.02
CA GLN A 236 -11.71 20.09 15.85
C GLN A 236 -10.94 19.78 14.59
N SER A 237 -11.62 19.28 13.57
CA SER A 237 -10.98 19.06 12.28
C SER A 237 -10.72 20.39 11.57
N VAL A 238 -9.72 20.41 10.70
CA VAL A 238 -9.48 21.55 9.78
C VAL A 238 -10.73 21.83 8.95
N TYR A 239 -11.45 20.79 8.55
CA TYR A 239 -12.69 20.92 7.79
C TYR A 239 -13.81 21.62 8.59
N ALA A 240 -13.84 21.47 9.90
CA ALA A 240 -14.89 22.07 10.76
C ALA A 240 -14.80 23.60 10.84
N ILE A 241 -13.62 24.18 10.56
CA ILE A 241 -13.44 25.65 10.50
C ILE A 241 -13.99 26.19 9.18
N SER A 242 -13.93 25.41 8.09
CA SER A 242 -14.46 25.80 6.79
C SER A 242 -15.98 25.84 6.83
N ARG A 243 -16.56 27.03 6.75
CA ARG A 243 -18.00 27.27 6.79
C ARG A 243 -18.41 28.24 5.68
N ALA A 244 -19.68 28.53 5.57
CA ALA A 244 -20.17 29.56 4.67
C ALA A 244 -19.59 30.92 5.04
N GLY A 245 -18.81 31.52 4.14
CA GLY A 245 -18.15 32.81 4.31
C GLY A 245 -17.69 33.32 2.94
N THR A 246 -17.09 34.53 2.93
CA THR A 246 -16.65 35.21 1.69
C THR A 246 -15.18 34.94 1.34
N GLU A 247 -14.40 34.52 2.33
CA GLU A 247 -12.97 34.21 2.16
C GLU A 247 -12.77 32.77 1.71
N SER A 248 -11.85 32.54 0.81
CA SER A 248 -11.72 31.23 0.16
C SER A 248 -10.29 30.70 0.14
N VAL A 249 -10.18 29.37 0.23
CA VAL A 249 -8.99 28.60 -0.10
C VAL A 249 -9.36 27.57 -1.15
N PHE A 250 -8.60 27.53 -2.24
CA PHE A 250 -8.78 26.60 -3.36
C PHE A 250 -7.74 25.48 -3.24
N LEU A 251 -8.20 24.24 -3.03
CA LEU A 251 -7.35 23.07 -2.88
C LEU A 251 -7.49 22.15 -4.09
N ASN A 252 -6.39 21.84 -4.76
CA ASN A 252 -6.39 20.80 -5.78
C ASN A 252 -6.73 19.44 -5.14
N ARG A 253 -7.63 18.70 -5.76
CA ARG A 253 -8.05 17.37 -5.28
C ARG A 253 -7.11 16.24 -5.69
N ARG A 254 -6.11 16.53 -6.54
CA ARG A 254 -5.12 15.56 -7.01
C ARG A 254 -3.72 16.06 -6.69
N GLU A 255 -3.05 15.35 -5.80
CA GLU A 255 -1.71 15.69 -5.32
C GLU A 255 -0.72 14.56 -5.59
N ALA A 256 0.56 14.91 -5.73
CA ALA A 256 1.61 13.93 -5.97
C ALA A 256 2.81 14.15 -5.03
N PHE A 257 3.45 15.31 -5.06
CA PHE A 257 4.68 15.59 -4.30
C PHE A 257 4.54 16.71 -3.26
N TRP A 258 3.50 17.54 -3.37
CA TRP A 258 3.20 18.65 -2.45
C TRP A 258 1.74 19.03 -2.55
N MET A 259 1.22 19.73 -1.52
CA MET A 259 -0.12 20.30 -1.55
C MET A 259 -0.20 21.54 -2.43
N LYS A 260 -1.30 21.67 -3.16
CA LYS A 260 -1.58 22.82 -4.05
C LYS A 260 -2.83 23.53 -3.57
N ALA A 261 -2.69 24.28 -2.50
CA ALA A 261 -3.73 25.16 -2.00
C ALA A 261 -3.39 26.61 -2.30
N TYR A 262 -4.39 27.42 -2.72
CA TYR A 262 -4.24 28.80 -3.11
C TYR A 262 -5.30 29.69 -2.45
N ARG A 263 -4.98 30.96 -2.24
CA ARG A 263 -5.94 32.00 -1.81
C ARG A 263 -6.61 32.67 -3.03
N GLU A 264 -5.93 32.72 -4.14
CA GLU A 264 -6.43 33.24 -5.41
C GLU A 264 -7.40 32.24 -6.05
N LYS A 265 -8.44 32.79 -6.73
CA LYS A 265 -9.41 31.96 -7.44
C LYS A 265 -8.72 31.15 -8.53
N VAL A 266 -8.89 29.81 -8.46
CA VAL A 266 -8.50 28.90 -9.52
C VAL A 266 -9.77 28.39 -10.19
N ASP A 267 -9.92 28.69 -11.47
CA ASP A 267 -11.10 28.29 -12.26
C ASP A 267 -10.81 26.96 -12.99
N ALA A 268 -10.79 25.88 -12.22
CA ALA A 268 -10.56 24.53 -12.73
C ALA A 268 -11.35 23.50 -11.89
N PRO A 269 -11.99 22.49 -12.53
CA PRO A 269 -12.94 21.57 -11.89
C PRO A 269 -12.29 20.65 -10.85
N GLU A 270 -10.99 20.46 -10.91
CA GLU A 270 -10.21 19.69 -9.93
C GLU A 270 -9.98 20.41 -8.60
N TYR A 271 -10.29 21.70 -8.50
CA TYR A 271 -10.14 22.46 -7.26
C TYR A 271 -11.42 22.43 -6.43
N LYS A 272 -11.26 22.13 -5.15
CA LYS A 272 -12.29 22.23 -4.13
C LYS A 272 -12.17 23.57 -3.42
N VAL A 273 -13.28 24.26 -3.22
CA VAL A 273 -13.32 25.53 -2.51
C VAL A 273 -13.70 25.29 -1.05
N PHE A 274 -12.93 25.86 -0.14
CA PHE A 274 -13.24 25.98 1.28
C PHE A 274 -13.50 27.44 1.60
N SER A 275 -14.63 27.73 2.24
CA SER A 275 -15.05 29.10 2.57
C SER A 275 -14.89 29.35 4.07
N PHE A 276 -14.46 30.56 4.42
CA PHE A 276 -14.16 30.97 5.79
C PHE A 276 -14.84 32.35 6.09
N HIS A 277 -15.11 32.61 7.36
CA HIS A 277 -15.73 33.85 7.75
C HIS A 277 -14.74 35.04 7.73
N THR A 278 -13.48 34.76 8.06
CA THR A 278 -12.44 35.80 8.11
C THR A 278 -11.24 35.47 7.23
N SER A 279 -10.53 36.50 6.78
CA SER A 279 -9.28 36.36 6.04
C SER A 279 -8.22 35.65 6.88
N LEU A 280 -8.19 35.93 8.19
CA LEU A 280 -7.24 35.30 9.12
C LEU A 280 -7.41 33.76 9.19
N GLU A 281 -8.66 33.26 9.29
CA GLU A 281 -8.96 31.82 9.25
C GLU A 281 -8.54 31.20 7.92
N ALA A 282 -8.83 31.86 6.81
CA ALA A 282 -8.47 31.40 5.49
C ALA A 282 -6.95 31.38 5.28
N ASP A 283 -6.23 32.41 5.74
CA ASP A 283 -4.76 32.47 5.66
C ASP A 283 -4.12 31.38 6.53
N PHE A 284 -4.65 31.16 7.73
CA PHE A 284 -4.20 30.08 8.61
C PHE A 284 -4.38 28.70 7.92
N CYS A 285 -5.57 28.41 7.41
CA CYS A 285 -5.84 27.13 6.74
C CYS A 285 -5.03 26.98 5.46
N TYR A 286 -4.81 28.05 4.71
CA TYR A 286 -3.93 28.06 3.53
C TYR A 286 -2.49 27.65 3.90
N CYS A 287 -1.93 28.23 4.95
CA CYS A 287 -0.59 27.89 5.42
C CYS A 287 -0.53 26.46 5.96
N LEU A 288 -1.54 26.04 6.74
CA LEU A 288 -1.59 24.70 7.32
C LEU A 288 -1.65 23.62 6.24
N ILE A 289 -2.52 23.75 5.25
CA ILE A 289 -2.68 22.77 4.16
C ILE A 289 -1.39 22.66 3.34
N ASN A 290 -0.71 23.78 3.09
CA ASN A 290 0.58 23.75 2.38
C ASN A 290 1.78 23.39 3.28
N SER A 291 1.55 23.05 4.56
CA SER A 291 2.63 22.70 5.48
C SER A 291 3.14 21.26 5.25
N THR A 292 4.41 21.05 5.59
CA THR A 292 5.02 19.70 5.62
C THR A 292 4.28 18.76 6.58
N LEU A 293 3.71 19.29 7.67
CA LEU A 293 2.97 18.49 8.64
C LEU A 293 1.67 17.91 8.04
N PHE A 294 0.90 18.75 7.32
CA PHE A 294 -0.31 18.29 6.65
C PHE A 294 0.02 17.31 5.51
N TRP A 295 1.07 17.61 4.73
CA TRP A 295 1.59 16.70 3.72
C TRP A 295 1.95 15.32 4.31
N TRP A 296 2.74 15.29 5.39
CA TRP A 296 3.13 14.06 6.07
C TRP A 296 1.91 13.27 6.57
N TYR A 297 0.95 13.95 7.18
CA TYR A 297 -0.30 13.31 7.60
C TYR A 297 -1.04 12.70 6.42
N TRP A 298 -1.24 13.47 5.35
CA TRP A 298 -1.96 13.02 4.17
C TRP A 298 -1.31 11.79 3.51
N ILE A 299 0.01 11.77 3.28
CA ILE A 299 0.67 10.59 2.75
C ILE A 299 0.59 9.38 3.68
N SER A 300 0.49 9.62 5.00
CA SER A 300 0.36 8.54 5.98
C SER A 300 -1.00 7.84 5.90
N VAL A 301 -2.10 8.53 5.59
CA VAL A 301 -3.46 7.96 5.68
C VAL A 301 -4.13 7.72 4.33
N SER A 302 -3.76 8.45 3.27
CA SER A 302 -4.47 8.50 2.00
C SER A 302 -3.97 7.49 0.97
N ASP A 303 -4.61 7.50 -0.21
CA ASP A 303 -4.17 6.79 -1.41
C ASP A 303 -3.00 7.49 -2.13
N CYS A 304 -2.50 8.59 -1.55
CA CYS A 304 -1.43 9.44 -2.09
C CYS A 304 -1.74 9.97 -3.52
N TRP A 305 -3.02 10.16 -3.82
CA TRP A 305 -3.49 10.73 -5.08
C TRP A 305 -4.60 11.75 -4.88
N HIS A 306 -5.59 11.46 -4.02
CA HIS A 306 -6.72 12.33 -3.79
C HIS A 306 -6.66 12.99 -2.41
N VAL A 307 -6.97 14.28 -2.37
CA VAL A 307 -7.17 15.04 -1.14
C VAL A 307 -8.66 15.36 -1.02
N SER A 308 -9.39 14.64 -0.19
CA SER A 308 -10.84 14.88 -0.06
C SER A 308 -11.37 14.75 1.36
N LYS A 309 -11.24 13.57 1.94
CA LYS A 309 -11.76 13.25 3.27
C LYS A 309 -10.72 13.41 4.37
N ASP A 310 -9.46 13.50 3.99
CA ASP A 310 -8.32 13.51 4.91
C ASP A 310 -8.32 14.76 5.81
N LEU A 311 -8.87 15.87 5.31
CA LEU A 311 -9.06 17.10 6.10
C LEU A 311 -9.94 16.88 7.34
N ASN A 312 -10.85 15.90 7.31
CA ASN A 312 -11.71 15.59 8.46
C ASN A 312 -10.96 14.90 9.59
N GLY A 313 -9.90 14.18 9.25
CA GLY A 313 -9.08 13.44 10.21
C GLY A 313 -7.90 14.23 10.78
N PHE A 314 -7.56 15.36 10.17
CA PHE A 314 -6.53 16.24 10.69
C PHE A 314 -7.12 17.15 11.76
N MET A 315 -6.77 16.89 13.01
CA MET A 315 -7.31 17.59 14.17
C MET A 315 -6.38 18.69 14.65
N MET A 316 -6.96 19.79 15.16
CA MET A 316 -6.25 20.90 15.79
C MET A 316 -7.03 21.40 17.00
N PRO A 317 -6.41 22.11 17.94
CA PRO A 317 -7.07 22.65 19.12
C PRO A 317 -8.32 23.47 18.79
N LEU A 318 -9.33 23.46 19.66
CA LEU A 318 -10.54 24.29 19.51
C LEU A 318 -10.22 25.79 19.47
N GLN A 319 -9.21 26.18 20.23
CA GLN A 319 -8.66 27.55 20.21
C GLN A 319 -7.26 27.48 19.61
N VAL A 320 -7.13 27.97 18.40
CA VAL A 320 -5.86 28.02 17.67
C VAL A 320 -5.35 29.46 17.72
N ASP A 321 -4.10 29.61 18.10
CA ASP A 321 -3.39 30.90 17.95
C ASP A 321 -3.07 31.08 16.45
N MET A 322 -3.73 32.03 15.82
CA MET A 322 -3.56 32.35 14.40
C MET A 322 -2.66 33.57 14.21
N THR A 323 -1.97 34.05 15.28
CA THR A 323 -1.04 35.17 15.22
C THR A 323 0.03 34.91 14.16
N GLY A 324 0.26 35.89 13.30
CA GLY A 324 1.24 35.78 12.21
C GLY A 324 0.78 34.98 10.98
N ALA A 325 -0.42 34.39 10.97
CA ALA A 325 -0.90 33.59 9.83
C ALA A 325 -0.95 34.40 8.53
N THR A 326 -1.42 35.66 8.59
CA THR A 326 -1.47 36.55 7.42
C THR A 326 -0.08 36.88 6.88
N GLU A 327 0.90 37.14 7.75
CA GLU A 327 2.28 37.35 7.32
C GLU A 327 2.88 36.12 6.65
N LEU A 328 2.70 34.94 7.26
CA LEU A 328 3.14 33.67 6.68
C LEU A 328 2.46 33.40 5.33
N ALA A 329 1.17 33.68 5.21
CA ALA A 329 0.43 33.50 3.96
C ALA A 329 0.95 34.42 2.85
N ASN A 330 1.25 35.68 3.17
CA ASN A 330 1.84 36.65 2.23
C ASN A 330 3.24 36.17 1.77
N ASN A 331 4.09 35.77 2.71
CA ASN A 331 5.42 35.24 2.42
C ASN A 331 5.36 33.98 1.54
N LEU A 332 4.41 33.08 1.80
CA LEU A 332 4.21 31.87 1.00
C LEU A 332 3.76 32.23 -0.43
N ARG A 333 2.80 33.15 -0.58
CA ARG A 333 2.34 33.63 -1.89
C ARG A 333 3.48 34.22 -2.71
N GLU A 334 4.25 35.12 -2.12
CA GLU A 334 5.41 35.73 -2.80
C GLU A 334 6.43 34.69 -3.27
N ARG A 335 6.71 33.68 -2.45
CA ARG A 335 7.64 32.59 -2.83
C ARG A 335 7.08 31.75 -3.97
N LEU A 336 5.80 31.38 -3.91
CA LEU A 336 5.15 30.61 -4.96
C LEU A 336 5.12 31.37 -6.30
N GLU A 337 4.85 32.68 -6.29
CA GLU A 337 4.92 33.49 -7.51
C GLU A 337 6.34 33.55 -8.09
N LYS A 338 7.37 33.67 -7.25
CA LYS A 338 8.78 33.68 -7.70
C LYS A 338 9.22 32.34 -8.33
N THR A 339 8.61 31.22 -7.91
CA THR A 339 8.98 29.86 -8.37
C THR A 339 8.03 29.28 -9.41
N LYS A 340 7.01 30.03 -9.81
CA LYS A 340 5.93 29.59 -10.69
C LYS A 340 6.40 29.10 -12.08
N TYR A 341 7.54 29.59 -12.52
CA TYR A 341 8.12 29.28 -13.85
C TYR A 341 9.51 28.63 -13.77
N MET A 342 9.94 28.18 -12.61
CA MET A 342 11.14 27.35 -12.41
C MET A 342 10.80 25.87 -12.56
#